data_766e10fb163a13526b8211cce8467131
#
_entry.id   766e10fb163a13526b8211cce8467131
#
_cell.length_a   1.000
_cell.length_b   1.000
_cell.length_c   1.000
_cell.angle_alpha   90.00
_cell.angle_beta   90.00
_cell.angle_gamma   90.00
#
_symmetry.space_group_name_H-M   'P 1'
#
loop_
_entity.id
_entity.type
_entity.pdbx_description
1 polymer ?
#
loop_
_entity_poly.entity_id
_entity_poly.type
_entity_poly.pdbx_seq_one_letter_code
_entity_poly.pdbx_strand_id
1 'polypeptide(L)'
;FEEITRLARIAVDLGVRKLRLSGGEPLLRHDLERLIEQLAALRTPDGKALEIAMTTNGVLLGRKASALRDAGLTRLTVSLDGLSDATFQRMSDSPVPVARVLEGIAAAQASGLTPLKVNMVVRRGINEHEIVPLARHFRHSGVIVRFIEYMDVGSSNGWRLDEVVPAREVLARIGAEFPLLAIDPNYHGEVAQRWAYADGGGEIGVIASVTQAFCRACSRLRLSTDGRLYTCLFATSGTDLRDPLRRGADDADLAARIADTWRARQDRYSALRHAETAAPANGKRIEMSYIGG
;
A
#
# COMPACT_ATOMS: atom_id res chain seq x y z
N PHE A 1 -17.67 -1.77 13.17
CA PHE A 1 -17.43 -2.54 11.91
C PHE A 1 -18.62 -2.41 10.96
N GLU A 2 -19.84 -2.28 11.46
CA GLU A 2 -21.09 -2.20 10.68
C GLU A 2 -21.07 -1.00 9.72
N GLU A 3 -20.65 0.19 10.20
CA GLU A 3 -20.51 1.38 9.36
C GLU A 3 -19.50 1.17 8.23
N ILE A 4 -18.34 0.53 8.52
CA ILE A 4 -17.30 0.24 7.55
C ILE A 4 -17.83 -0.75 6.51
N THR A 5 -18.49 -1.82 6.95
CA THR A 5 -19.04 -2.85 6.07
C THR A 5 -20.15 -2.28 5.18
N ARG A 6 -21.01 -1.39 5.72
CA ARG A 6 -22.05 -0.69 4.94
C ARG A 6 -21.43 0.16 3.82
N LEU A 7 -20.43 0.99 4.14
CA LEU A 7 -19.74 1.82 3.15
C LEU A 7 -18.96 0.96 2.12
N ALA A 8 -18.33 -0.12 2.58
CA ALA A 8 -17.64 -1.06 1.69
C ALA A 8 -18.63 -1.72 0.71
N ARG A 9 -19.81 -2.15 1.15
CA ARG A 9 -20.85 -2.71 0.29
C ARG A 9 -21.30 -1.72 -0.77
N ILE A 10 -21.59 -0.47 -0.38
CA ILE A 10 -21.95 0.60 -1.32
C ILE A 10 -20.83 0.82 -2.35
N ALA A 11 -19.59 0.84 -1.92
CA ALA A 11 -18.44 0.98 -2.84
C ALA A 11 -18.33 -0.21 -3.80
N VAL A 12 -18.62 -1.43 -3.34
CA VAL A 12 -18.65 -2.65 -4.16
C VAL A 12 -19.75 -2.57 -5.21
N ASP A 13 -20.94 -2.10 -4.84
CA ASP A 13 -22.07 -1.90 -5.76
C ASP A 13 -21.72 -0.83 -6.83
N LEU A 14 -20.87 0.14 -6.50
CA LEU A 14 -20.29 1.11 -7.43
C LEU A 14 -19.11 0.56 -8.27
N GLY A 15 -18.76 -0.72 -8.14
CA GLY A 15 -17.76 -1.39 -8.96
C GLY A 15 -16.38 -1.60 -8.32
N VAL A 16 -16.23 -1.34 -7.03
CA VAL A 16 -14.98 -1.70 -6.31
C VAL A 16 -14.86 -3.22 -6.22
N ARG A 17 -13.70 -3.77 -6.61
CA ARG A 17 -13.43 -5.21 -6.63
C ARG A 17 -12.35 -5.63 -5.64
N LYS A 18 -11.67 -4.67 -5.05
CA LYS A 18 -10.56 -4.88 -4.13
C LYS A 18 -10.60 -3.90 -2.97
N LEU A 19 -10.53 -4.40 -1.77
CA LEU A 19 -10.39 -3.63 -0.56
C LEU A 19 -8.98 -3.82 0.01
N ARG A 20 -8.36 -2.74 0.48
CA ARG A 20 -7.07 -2.81 1.16
C ARG A 20 -7.21 -2.22 2.55
N LEU A 21 -6.94 -3.03 3.56
CA LEU A 21 -6.83 -2.59 4.94
C LEU A 21 -5.41 -2.02 5.16
N SER A 22 -5.36 -0.79 5.66
CA SER A 22 -4.14 -0.04 5.92
C SER A 22 -4.43 0.94 7.08
N GLY A 23 -3.79 2.10 7.11
CA GLY A 23 -3.99 3.12 8.12
C GLY A 23 -2.66 3.41 8.80
N GLY A 24 -2.62 3.59 10.12
CA GLY A 24 -1.40 3.45 10.91
C GLY A 24 -0.94 1.98 10.83
N GLU A 25 -1.20 1.22 11.89
CA GLU A 25 -0.95 -0.24 11.85
C GLU A 25 -2.29 -0.99 12.04
N PRO A 26 -2.81 -1.68 11.00
CA PRO A 26 -4.10 -2.34 11.08
C PRO A 26 -4.16 -3.46 12.12
N LEU A 27 -3.03 -4.15 12.39
CA LEU A 27 -2.98 -5.25 13.35
C LEU A 27 -3.13 -4.81 14.82
N LEU A 28 -3.06 -3.51 15.09
CA LEU A 28 -3.38 -2.95 16.42
C LEU A 28 -4.89 -2.85 16.66
N ARG A 29 -5.70 -2.93 15.59
CA ARG A 29 -7.15 -2.89 15.75
C ARG A 29 -7.65 -4.17 16.40
N HIS A 30 -8.40 -4.02 17.48
CA HIS A 30 -9.05 -5.14 18.15
C HIS A 30 -10.06 -5.82 17.22
N ASP A 31 -10.13 -7.14 17.24
CA ASP A 31 -11.07 -7.97 16.44
C ASP A 31 -11.02 -7.67 14.92
N LEU A 32 -9.84 -7.34 14.39
CA LEU A 32 -9.68 -7.06 12.96
C LEU A 32 -10.16 -8.24 12.08
N GLU A 33 -9.99 -9.45 12.56
CA GLU A 33 -10.42 -10.69 11.91
C GLU A 33 -11.92 -10.67 11.63
N ARG A 34 -12.75 -10.19 12.57
CA ARG A 34 -14.21 -10.04 12.36
C ARG A 34 -14.55 -9.02 11.26
N LEU A 35 -13.80 -7.93 11.17
CA LEU A 35 -13.99 -7.00 10.05
C LEU A 35 -13.63 -7.67 8.72
N ILE A 36 -12.53 -8.42 8.66
CA ILE A 36 -12.13 -9.14 7.44
C ILE A 36 -13.21 -10.14 7.02
N GLU A 37 -13.77 -10.92 7.97
CA GLU A 37 -14.89 -11.85 7.71
C GLU A 37 -16.10 -11.13 7.11
N GLN A 38 -16.52 -10.01 7.68
CA GLN A 38 -17.63 -9.21 7.16
C GLN A 38 -17.36 -8.70 5.75
N LEU A 39 -16.15 -8.22 5.47
CA LEU A 39 -15.74 -7.73 4.15
C LEU A 39 -15.60 -8.87 3.14
N ALA A 40 -15.08 -10.03 3.55
CA ALA A 40 -14.93 -11.21 2.71
C ALA A 40 -16.27 -11.86 2.34
N ALA A 41 -17.32 -11.62 3.14
CA ALA A 41 -18.67 -12.06 2.84
C ALA A 41 -19.35 -11.26 1.72
N LEU A 42 -18.87 -10.04 1.43
CA LEU A 42 -19.40 -9.20 0.35
C LEU A 42 -19.15 -9.85 -1.02
N ARG A 43 -20.06 -9.57 -1.96
CA ARG A 43 -19.97 -10.05 -3.35
C ARG A 43 -20.12 -8.86 -4.30
N THR A 44 -19.36 -8.89 -5.38
CA THR A 44 -19.52 -7.95 -6.49
C THR A 44 -20.87 -8.15 -7.18
N PRO A 45 -21.39 -7.17 -7.94
CA PRO A 45 -22.66 -7.32 -8.66
C PRO A 45 -22.71 -8.52 -9.61
N ASP A 46 -21.54 -9.00 -10.10
CA ASP A 46 -21.39 -10.22 -10.89
C ASP A 46 -21.17 -11.49 -10.04
N GLY A 47 -21.43 -11.42 -8.73
CA GLY A 47 -21.38 -12.57 -7.80
C GLY A 47 -20.00 -13.03 -7.36
N LYS A 48 -18.92 -12.34 -7.77
CA LYS A 48 -17.55 -12.73 -7.43
C LYS A 48 -17.15 -12.29 -6.01
N ALA A 49 -16.24 -13.04 -5.41
CA ALA A 49 -15.63 -12.66 -4.15
C ALA A 49 -14.73 -11.41 -4.32
N LEU A 50 -14.65 -10.59 -3.28
CA LEU A 50 -13.72 -9.47 -3.22
C LEU A 50 -12.29 -9.93 -2.94
N GLU A 51 -11.33 -9.21 -3.50
CA GLU A 51 -9.95 -9.31 -3.09
C GLU A 51 -9.75 -8.45 -1.83
N ILE A 52 -9.47 -9.11 -0.69
CA ILE A 52 -9.15 -8.40 0.57
C ILE A 52 -7.65 -8.40 0.76
N ALA A 53 -7.04 -7.23 0.68
CA ALA A 53 -5.62 -7.05 0.87
C ALA A 53 -5.32 -6.29 2.17
N MET A 54 -4.14 -6.50 2.74
CA MET A 54 -3.67 -5.73 3.89
C MET A 54 -2.23 -5.27 3.69
N THR A 55 -1.91 -4.09 4.24
CA THR A 55 -0.53 -3.61 4.41
C THR A 55 -0.26 -3.44 5.90
N THR A 56 0.86 -3.96 6.38
CA THR A 56 1.23 -3.97 7.80
C THR A 56 2.75 -3.76 7.98
N ASN A 57 3.16 -3.30 9.14
CA ASN A 57 4.58 -3.31 9.56
C ASN A 57 5.11 -4.71 9.92
N GLY A 58 4.25 -5.73 9.97
CA GLY A 58 4.64 -7.13 10.16
C GLY A 58 4.90 -7.57 11.60
N VAL A 59 5.05 -6.68 12.55
CA VAL A 59 5.48 -6.99 13.94
C VAL A 59 4.54 -7.96 14.65
N LEU A 60 3.24 -7.90 14.39
CA LEU A 60 2.23 -8.75 15.04
C LEU A 60 1.82 -9.98 14.19
N LEU A 61 2.35 -10.13 12.98
CA LEU A 61 1.98 -11.21 12.06
C LEU A 61 2.23 -12.60 12.61
N GLY A 62 3.32 -12.80 13.36
CA GLY A 62 3.67 -14.09 13.94
C GLY A 62 2.54 -14.72 14.77
N ARG A 63 1.67 -13.88 15.35
CA ARG A 63 0.52 -14.33 16.18
C ARG A 63 -0.82 -14.32 15.44
N LYS A 64 -0.92 -13.60 14.31
CA LYS A 64 -2.21 -13.31 13.67
C LYS A 64 -2.34 -13.90 12.27
N ALA A 65 -1.27 -14.33 11.63
CA ALA A 65 -1.26 -14.71 10.21
C ALA A 65 -2.32 -15.77 9.86
N SER A 66 -2.43 -16.85 10.62
CA SER A 66 -3.43 -17.91 10.39
C SER A 66 -4.86 -17.40 10.55
N ALA A 67 -5.14 -16.65 11.62
CA ALA A 67 -6.47 -16.10 11.87
C ALA A 67 -6.90 -15.11 10.77
N LEU A 68 -5.98 -14.28 10.27
CA LEU A 68 -6.25 -13.36 9.16
C LEU A 68 -6.58 -14.11 7.87
N ARG A 69 -5.83 -15.20 7.56
CA ARG A 69 -6.12 -16.06 6.41
C ARG A 69 -7.51 -16.70 6.55
N ASP A 70 -7.80 -17.28 7.70
CA ASP A 70 -9.05 -17.99 7.96
C ASP A 70 -10.25 -17.05 7.91
N ALA A 71 -10.07 -15.78 8.31
CA ALA A 71 -11.05 -14.71 8.15
C ALA A 71 -11.29 -14.29 6.68
N GLY A 72 -10.45 -14.71 5.73
CA GLY A 72 -10.61 -14.40 4.30
C GLY A 72 -9.67 -13.34 3.74
N LEU A 73 -8.57 -13.00 4.44
CA LEU A 73 -7.52 -12.16 3.86
C LEU A 73 -6.87 -12.89 2.67
N THR A 74 -6.87 -12.25 1.50
CA THR A 74 -6.40 -12.87 0.25
C THR A 74 -4.98 -12.44 -0.13
N ARG A 75 -4.52 -11.25 0.30
CA ARG A 75 -3.20 -10.70 -0.04
C ARG A 75 -2.59 -9.95 1.12
N LEU A 76 -1.30 -10.13 1.29
CA LEU A 76 -0.55 -9.44 2.33
C LEU A 76 0.62 -8.65 1.73
N THR A 77 0.84 -7.44 2.26
CA THR A 77 2.04 -6.64 2.02
C THR A 77 2.66 -6.28 3.36
N VAL A 78 3.95 -6.49 3.50
CA VAL A 78 4.71 -6.14 4.71
C VAL A 78 5.69 -5.02 4.35
N SER A 79 5.76 -3.99 5.18
CA SER A 79 6.74 -2.92 5.04
C SER A 79 8.06 -3.36 5.69
N LEU A 80 9.17 -3.33 4.91
CA LEU A 80 10.50 -3.73 5.39
C LEU A 80 11.56 -2.95 4.60
N ASP A 81 12.13 -1.94 5.22
CA ASP A 81 13.02 -0.98 4.57
C ASP A 81 14.51 -1.31 4.72
N GLY A 82 14.86 -2.48 5.24
CA GLY A 82 16.23 -2.99 5.37
C GLY A 82 16.28 -4.28 6.17
N LEU A 83 17.41 -4.98 6.11
CA LEU A 83 17.68 -6.24 6.82
C LEU A 83 18.53 -6.06 8.09
N SER A 84 19.20 -4.91 8.23
CA SER A 84 19.93 -4.58 9.45
C SER A 84 19.06 -3.76 10.40
N ASP A 85 19.17 -4.01 11.72
CA ASP A 85 18.43 -3.25 12.73
C ASP A 85 18.69 -1.75 12.62
N ALA A 86 19.96 -1.35 12.39
CA ALA A 86 20.34 0.05 12.28
C ALA A 86 19.61 0.77 11.13
N THR A 87 19.55 0.15 9.96
CA THR A 87 18.85 0.71 8.79
C THR A 87 17.35 0.67 8.98
N PHE A 88 16.81 -0.47 9.41
CA PHE A 88 15.38 -0.66 9.60
C PHE A 88 14.81 0.30 10.64
N GLN A 89 15.43 0.43 11.80
CA GLN A 89 14.99 1.32 12.87
C GLN A 89 15.05 2.79 12.46
N ARG A 90 16.10 3.17 11.71
CA ARG A 90 16.22 4.54 11.17
C ARG A 90 15.13 4.88 10.16
N MET A 91 14.70 3.91 9.33
CA MET A 91 13.65 4.12 8.34
C MET A 91 12.25 4.09 8.94
N SER A 92 12.01 3.21 9.92
CA SER A 92 10.70 3.01 10.54
C SER A 92 10.43 3.92 11.73
N ASP A 93 11.44 4.66 12.21
CA ASP A 93 11.40 5.44 13.46
C ASP A 93 10.87 4.60 14.64
N SER A 94 11.38 3.36 14.75
CA SER A 94 10.89 2.37 15.71
C SER A 94 12.05 1.57 16.28
N PRO A 95 12.07 1.28 17.59
CA PRO A 95 13.11 0.46 18.22
C PRO A 95 12.93 -1.05 18.00
N VAL A 96 11.91 -1.46 17.23
CA VAL A 96 11.61 -2.87 16.98
C VAL A 96 12.75 -3.52 16.19
N PRO A 97 13.27 -4.71 16.62
CA PRO A 97 14.25 -5.45 15.84
C PRO A 97 13.66 -5.97 14.52
N VAL A 98 14.43 -5.90 13.43
CA VAL A 98 14.01 -6.40 12.11
C VAL A 98 13.65 -7.89 12.13
N ALA A 99 14.27 -8.68 13.00
CA ALA A 99 13.96 -10.10 13.20
C ALA A 99 12.48 -10.35 13.47
N ARG A 100 11.79 -9.46 14.20
CA ARG A 100 10.34 -9.59 14.47
C ARG A 100 9.50 -9.48 13.20
N VAL A 101 9.91 -8.65 12.26
CA VAL A 101 9.23 -8.51 10.96
C VAL A 101 9.50 -9.73 10.09
N LEU A 102 10.75 -10.21 10.06
CA LEU A 102 11.12 -11.41 9.31
C LEU A 102 10.40 -12.67 9.84
N GLU A 103 10.28 -12.84 11.17
CA GLU A 103 9.45 -13.87 11.81
C GLU A 103 7.98 -13.77 11.36
N GLY A 104 7.44 -12.54 11.30
CA GLY A 104 6.09 -12.30 10.83
C GLY A 104 5.88 -12.67 9.37
N ILE A 105 6.85 -12.37 8.49
CA ILE A 105 6.84 -12.77 7.08
C ILE A 105 6.87 -14.31 6.96
N ALA A 106 7.76 -14.98 7.68
CA ALA A 106 7.83 -16.44 7.70
C ALA A 106 6.52 -17.09 8.18
N ALA A 107 5.90 -16.54 9.23
CA ALA A 107 4.60 -17.01 9.72
C ALA A 107 3.49 -16.83 8.69
N ALA A 108 3.48 -15.69 7.96
CA ALA A 108 2.52 -15.45 6.89
C ALA A 108 2.69 -16.44 5.73
N GLN A 109 3.93 -16.75 5.33
CA GLN A 109 4.21 -17.79 4.33
C GLN A 109 3.73 -19.18 4.81
N ALA A 110 4.09 -19.56 6.04
CA ALA A 110 3.68 -20.84 6.62
C ALA A 110 2.16 -20.99 6.75
N SER A 111 1.44 -19.88 6.95
CA SER A 111 -0.03 -19.88 6.98
C SER A 111 -0.68 -20.01 5.60
N GLY A 112 0.06 -19.87 4.51
CA GLY A 112 -0.47 -19.90 3.14
C GLY A 112 -1.04 -18.57 2.65
N LEU A 113 -0.74 -17.44 3.29
CA LEU A 113 -1.08 -16.10 2.78
C LEU A 113 -0.22 -15.77 1.55
N THR A 114 -0.73 -16.12 0.37
CA THR A 114 -0.07 -15.87 -0.93
C THR A 114 -1.01 -15.15 -1.89
N PRO A 115 -0.53 -14.22 -2.73
CA PRO A 115 0.86 -13.75 -2.82
C PRO A 115 1.24 -12.80 -1.66
N LEU A 116 2.42 -13.04 -1.10
CA LEU A 116 3.03 -12.19 -0.09
C LEU A 116 3.98 -11.19 -0.75
N LYS A 117 3.86 -9.92 -0.38
CA LYS A 117 4.71 -8.84 -0.89
C LYS A 117 5.45 -8.15 0.24
N VAL A 118 6.67 -7.74 -0.03
CA VAL A 118 7.47 -6.87 0.84
C VAL A 118 7.65 -5.54 0.13
N ASN A 119 7.33 -4.43 0.79
CA ASN A 119 7.59 -3.08 0.29
C ASN A 119 8.82 -2.50 0.97
N MET A 120 9.74 -1.98 0.18
CA MET A 120 10.87 -1.18 0.61
C MET A 120 10.76 0.21 -0.02
N VAL A 121 10.62 1.25 0.80
CA VAL A 121 10.83 2.63 0.35
C VAL A 121 12.32 2.90 0.30
N VAL A 122 12.84 3.27 -0.87
CA VAL A 122 14.27 3.47 -1.07
C VAL A 122 14.62 4.94 -0.94
N ARG A 123 15.46 5.28 0.05
CA ARG A 123 15.95 6.63 0.32
C ARG A 123 17.49 6.69 0.23
N ARG A 124 17.99 7.59 -0.61
CA ARG A 124 19.43 7.81 -0.81
C ARG A 124 20.10 8.29 0.49
N GLY A 125 21.28 7.78 0.77
CA GLY A 125 22.03 8.10 1.99
C GLY A 125 21.50 7.42 3.25
N ILE A 126 20.43 6.61 3.15
CA ILE A 126 19.84 5.92 4.30
C ILE A 126 19.84 4.39 4.10
N ASN A 127 19.14 3.88 3.08
CA ASN A 127 18.93 2.44 2.89
C ASN A 127 19.16 1.94 1.46
N GLU A 128 19.67 2.74 0.54
CA GLU A 128 19.92 2.29 -0.83
C GLU A 128 20.96 1.16 -0.94
N HIS A 129 21.78 0.96 0.08
CA HIS A 129 22.72 -0.17 0.18
C HIS A 129 22.02 -1.50 0.48
N GLU A 130 20.79 -1.47 0.98
CA GLU A 130 19.97 -2.65 1.26
C GLU A 130 19.18 -3.17 0.03
N ILE A 131 19.20 -2.49 -1.11
CA ILE A 131 18.47 -2.88 -2.32
C ILE A 131 18.85 -4.31 -2.74
N VAL A 132 20.15 -4.56 -2.97
CA VAL A 132 20.62 -5.88 -3.44
C VAL A 132 20.57 -6.93 -2.33
N PRO A 133 20.95 -6.65 -1.08
CA PRO A 133 20.75 -7.58 0.04
C PRO A 133 19.28 -8.04 0.19
N LEU A 134 18.31 -7.11 0.12
CA LEU A 134 16.90 -7.46 0.25
C LEU A 134 16.41 -8.29 -0.95
N ALA A 135 16.80 -7.94 -2.18
CA ALA A 135 16.51 -8.71 -3.37
C ALA A 135 17.06 -10.14 -3.26
N ARG A 136 18.31 -10.30 -2.82
CA ARG A 136 18.97 -11.60 -2.61
C ARG A 136 18.27 -12.43 -1.52
N HIS A 137 17.87 -11.80 -0.42
CA HIS A 137 17.24 -12.47 0.71
C HIS A 137 15.91 -13.15 0.31
N PHE A 138 15.09 -12.47 -0.50
CA PHE A 138 13.77 -12.97 -0.89
C PHE A 138 13.75 -13.71 -2.24
N ARG A 139 14.85 -13.72 -2.99
CA ARG A 139 14.95 -14.51 -4.21
C ARG A 139 14.75 -16.00 -3.90
N HIS A 140 14.00 -16.72 -4.73
CA HIS A 140 13.56 -18.11 -4.54
C HIS A 140 12.63 -18.36 -3.32
N SER A 141 12.20 -17.34 -2.58
CA SER A 141 11.32 -17.49 -1.41
C SER A 141 9.83 -17.49 -1.77
N GLY A 142 9.45 -17.09 -2.98
CA GLY A 142 8.06 -16.81 -3.38
C GLY A 142 7.53 -15.46 -2.90
N VAL A 143 8.32 -14.69 -2.14
CA VAL A 143 7.97 -13.32 -1.72
C VAL A 143 8.35 -12.33 -2.81
N ILE A 144 7.43 -11.43 -3.15
CA ILE A 144 7.65 -10.38 -4.15
C ILE A 144 8.13 -9.10 -3.46
N VAL A 145 9.39 -8.74 -3.66
CA VAL A 145 9.91 -7.45 -3.15
C VAL A 145 9.50 -6.33 -4.10
N ARG A 146 8.96 -5.25 -3.54
CA ARG A 146 8.63 -4.03 -4.28
C ARG A 146 9.45 -2.86 -3.76
N PHE A 147 10.27 -2.31 -4.61
CA PHE A 147 11.08 -1.12 -4.35
C PHE A 147 10.29 0.12 -4.76
N ILE A 148 10.14 1.07 -3.86
CA ILE A 148 9.31 2.27 -4.03
C ILE A 148 10.20 3.49 -3.94
N GLU A 149 10.13 4.38 -4.92
CA GLU A 149 10.82 5.68 -4.84
C GLU A 149 10.30 6.49 -3.65
N TYR A 150 11.22 7.10 -2.88
CA TYR A 150 10.90 7.94 -1.74
C TYR A 150 10.04 9.13 -2.15
N MET A 151 8.85 9.27 -1.56
CA MET A 151 7.85 10.27 -1.94
C MET A 151 7.66 11.33 -0.87
N ASP A 152 7.22 12.51 -1.30
CA ASP A 152 6.83 13.67 -0.49
C ASP A 152 5.40 13.53 0.09
N VAL A 153 5.08 12.39 0.68
CA VAL A 153 3.79 12.12 1.33
C VAL A 153 3.69 12.81 2.68
N GLY A 154 2.51 13.33 3.03
CA GLY A 154 2.33 14.07 4.26
C GLY A 154 3.08 15.41 4.27
N SER A 155 3.33 15.92 5.47
CA SER A 155 4.02 17.19 5.69
C SER A 155 5.21 17.08 6.65
N SER A 156 5.41 15.90 7.26
CA SER A 156 6.39 15.68 8.33
C SER A 156 7.67 14.97 7.91
N ASN A 157 7.74 14.39 6.70
CA ASN A 157 8.85 13.51 6.30
C ASN A 157 10.13 14.22 5.83
N GLY A 158 10.13 15.55 5.70
CA GLY A 158 11.31 16.32 5.29
C GLY A 158 11.85 15.95 3.91
N TRP A 159 11.00 15.53 2.99
CA TRP A 159 11.37 15.00 1.67
C TRP A 159 12.22 15.98 0.85
N ARG A 160 13.21 15.43 0.16
CA ARG A 160 14.08 16.14 -0.78
C ARG A 160 14.25 15.29 -2.05
N LEU A 161 14.28 15.96 -3.20
CA LEU A 161 14.41 15.28 -4.49
C LEU A 161 15.74 14.56 -4.67
N ASP A 162 16.83 15.10 -4.11
CA ASP A 162 18.17 14.50 -4.15
C ASP A 162 18.29 13.19 -3.34
N GLU A 163 17.33 12.93 -2.43
CA GLU A 163 17.24 11.67 -1.69
C GLU A 163 16.47 10.56 -2.44
N VAL A 164 15.91 10.88 -3.60
CA VAL A 164 15.21 9.88 -4.42
C VAL A 164 16.23 9.00 -5.15
N VAL A 165 16.08 7.69 -5.04
CA VAL A 165 16.77 6.71 -5.88
C VAL A 165 15.82 6.32 -7.01
N PRO A 166 16.11 6.71 -8.27
CA PRO A 166 15.23 6.43 -9.40
C PRO A 166 15.05 4.92 -9.63
N ALA A 167 13.86 4.51 -10.09
CA ALA A 167 13.53 3.13 -10.43
C ALA A 167 14.58 2.46 -11.33
N ARG A 168 15.08 3.19 -12.36
CA ARG A 168 16.15 2.71 -13.25
C ARG A 168 17.45 2.36 -12.50
N GLU A 169 17.79 3.11 -11.45
CA GLU A 169 18.98 2.85 -10.64
C GLU A 169 18.81 1.60 -9.78
N VAL A 170 17.61 1.41 -9.19
CA VAL A 170 17.25 0.18 -8.46
C VAL A 170 17.42 -1.04 -9.36
N LEU A 171 16.83 -0.98 -10.56
CA LEU A 171 16.92 -2.05 -11.54
C LEU A 171 18.36 -2.32 -12.01
N ALA A 172 19.15 -1.28 -12.22
CA ALA A 172 20.55 -1.42 -12.61
C ALA A 172 21.39 -2.10 -11.50
N ARG A 173 21.18 -1.72 -10.23
CA ARG A 173 21.89 -2.32 -9.09
C ARG A 173 21.54 -3.80 -8.93
N ILE A 174 20.26 -4.17 -9.01
CA ILE A 174 19.82 -5.57 -8.91
C ILE A 174 20.27 -6.36 -10.14
N GLY A 175 20.10 -5.78 -11.34
CA GLY A 175 20.42 -6.44 -12.62
C GLY A 175 21.92 -6.70 -12.83
N ALA A 176 22.81 -5.94 -12.16
CA ALA A 176 24.25 -6.18 -12.17
C ALA A 176 24.62 -7.52 -11.48
N GLU A 177 23.81 -7.98 -10.54
CA GLU A 177 24.04 -9.25 -9.84
C GLU A 177 23.08 -10.35 -10.29
N PHE A 178 21.82 -10.00 -10.51
CA PHE A 178 20.74 -10.92 -10.88
C PHE A 178 20.07 -10.42 -12.18
N PRO A 179 20.34 -11.03 -13.35
CA PRO A 179 19.71 -10.63 -14.60
C PRO A 179 18.17 -10.59 -14.49
N LEU A 180 17.57 -9.50 -14.96
CA LEU A 180 16.14 -9.23 -14.86
C LEU A 180 15.50 -9.17 -16.26
N LEU A 181 14.30 -9.71 -16.37
CA LEU A 181 13.45 -9.68 -17.56
C LEU A 181 12.17 -8.91 -17.23
N ALA A 182 11.83 -7.90 -18.03
CA ALA A 182 10.55 -7.20 -17.89
C ALA A 182 9.38 -8.15 -18.16
N ILE A 183 8.34 -8.09 -17.34
CA ILE A 183 7.13 -8.90 -17.51
C ILE A 183 5.89 -8.01 -17.47
N ASP A 184 4.81 -8.46 -18.13
CA ASP A 184 3.57 -7.69 -18.26
C ASP A 184 2.89 -7.43 -16.89
N PRO A 185 2.16 -6.30 -16.77
CA PRO A 185 1.35 -6.03 -15.59
C PRO A 185 0.22 -7.07 -15.45
N ASN A 186 -0.14 -7.42 -14.22
CA ASN A 186 -1.24 -8.36 -13.95
C ASN A 186 -2.62 -7.80 -14.34
N TYR A 187 -2.77 -6.47 -14.33
CA TYR A 187 -4.02 -5.78 -14.65
C TYR A 187 -3.75 -4.32 -15.02
N HIS A 188 -4.68 -3.73 -15.77
CA HIS A 188 -4.59 -2.32 -16.15
C HIS A 188 -4.56 -1.41 -14.91
N GLY A 189 -3.60 -0.48 -14.86
CA GLY A 189 -3.42 0.43 -13.72
C GLY A 189 -2.59 -0.16 -12.56
N GLU A 190 -1.94 -1.32 -12.74
CA GLU A 190 -0.94 -1.80 -11.78
C GLU A 190 0.20 -0.78 -11.68
N VAL A 191 0.51 -0.34 -10.44
CA VAL A 191 1.49 0.75 -10.24
C VAL A 191 2.94 0.26 -10.23
N ALA A 192 3.17 -1.01 -9.96
CA ALA A 192 4.49 -1.62 -9.97
C ALA A 192 4.84 -2.10 -11.37
N GLN A 193 5.97 -1.67 -11.91
CA GLN A 193 6.62 -2.32 -13.04
C GLN A 193 7.18 -3.64 -12.54
N ARG A 194 6.87 -4.74 -13.23
CA ARG A 194 7.22 -6.10 -12.82
C ARG A 194 8.44 -6.62 -13.58
N TRP A 195 9.32 -7.32 -12.88
CA TRP A 195 10.53 -7.89 -13.42
C TRP A 195 10.75 -9.30 -12.85
N ALA A 196 10.94 -10.28 -13.69
CA ALA A 196 11.30 -11.64 -13.29
C ALA A 196 12.82 -11.79 -13.22
N TYR A 197 13.31 -12.57 -12.27
CA TYR A 197 14.69 -13.05 -12.30
C TYR A 197 14.86 -14.06 -13.44
N ALA A 198 15.89 -13.89 -14.28
CA ALA A 198 16.10 -14.73 -15.46
C ALA A 198 16.34 -16.21 -15.11
N ASP A 199 16.74 -16.52 -13.89
CA ASP A 199 17.03 -17.86 -13.38
C ASP A 199 15.84 -18.53 -12.67
N GLY A 200 14.64 -17.92 -12.76
CA GLY A 200 13.44 -18.45 -12.09
C GLY A 200 13.37 -18.14 -10.59
N GLY A 201 14.19 -17.21 -10.09
CA GLY A 201 14.21 -16.79 -8.67
C GLY A 201 12.97 -16.03 -8.18
N GLY A 202 11.89 -15.97 -8.97
CA GLY A 202 10.69 -15.22 -8.68
C GLY A 202 10.66 -13.87 -9.38
N GLU A 203 9.98 -12.88 -8.78
CA GLU A 203 9.85 -11.54 -9.36
C GLU A 203 10.11 -10.43 -8.34
N ILE A 204 10.44 -9.26 -8.85
CA ILE A 204 10.42 -8.00 -8.12
C ILE A 204 9.48 -7.00 -8.78
N GLY A 205 9.09 -5.97 -8.04
CA GLY A 205 8.37 -4.83 -8.57
C GLY A 205 9.13 -3.53 -8.31
N VAL A 206 8.98 -2.54 -9.19
CA VAL A 206 9.50 -1.19 -8.93
C VAL A 206 8.37 -0.18 -9.12
N ILE A 207 8.20 0.71 -8.15
CA ILE A 207 7.16 1.75 -8.18
C ILE A 207 7.83 3.11 -8.35
N ALA A 208 7.86 3.58 -9.60
CA ALA A 208 8.44 4.85 -10.00
C ALA A 208 7.47 6.02 -9.73
N SER A 209 7.17 6.26 -8.45
CA SER A 209 6.17 7.23 -8.02
C SER A 209 6.58 8.70 -8.19
N VAL A 210 7.87 8.96 -8.35
CA VAL A 210 8.46 10.28 -8.54
C VAL A 210 8.91 10.49 -9.97
N THR A 211 9.71 9.56 -10.52
CA THR A 211 10.31 9.72 -11.84
C THR A 211 9.41 9.34 -13.01
N GLN A 212 8.40 8.49 -12.78
CA GLN A 212 7.42 8.05 -13.79
C GLN A 212 6.01 8.02 -13.18
N ALA A 213 5.42 9.20 -13.01
CA ALA A 213 4.12 9.33 -12.36
C ALA A 213 2.99 8.61 -13.13
N PHE A 214 2.16 7.85 -12.40
CA PHE A 214 1.05 7.05 -12.92
C PHE A 214 -0.35 7.61 -12.56
N CYS A 215 -0.46 8.94 -12.37
CA CYS A 215 -1.72 9.58 -11.95
C CYS A 215 -2.89 9.32 -12.89
N ARG A 216 -2.66 9.24 -14.22
CA ARG A 216 -3.71 9.05 -15.22
C ARG A 216 -4.44 7.71 -15.10
N ALA A 217 -3.74 6.66 -14.70
CA ALA A 217 -4.29 5.30 -14.54
C ALA A 217 -4.64 4.96 -13.08
N CYS A 218 -4.59 5.95 -12.16
CA CYS A 218 -4.84 5.69 -10.75
C CYS A 218 -6.33 5.45 -10.46
N SER A 219 -6.68 4.26 -9.99
CA SER A 219 -8.04 3.83 -9.63
C SER A 219 -8.25 3.70 -8.11
N ARG A 220 -7.41 4.37 -7.29
CA ARG A 220 -7.43 4.22 -5.83
C ARG A 220 -8.31 5.27 -5.18
N LEU A 221 -9.19 4.81 -4.29
CA LEU A 221 -10.00 5.60 -3.39
C LEU A 221 -9.64 5.22 -1.96
N ARG A 222 -9.65 6.14 -1.02
CA ARG A 222 -9.27 5.92 0.36
C ARG A 222 -10.37 6.38 1.30
N LEU A 223 -10.70 5.56 2.28
CA LEU A 223 -11.56 5.92 3.39
C LEU A 223 -10.73 5.92 4.67
N SER A 224 -10.59 7.07 5.29
CA SER A 224 -9.90 7.19 6.58
C SER A 224 -10.72 6.63 7.74
N THR A 225 -10.08 6.37 8.87
CA THR A 225 -10.72 5.81 10.07
C THR A 225 -11.77 6.72 10.69
N ASP A 226 -11.72 8.03 10.40
CA ASP A 226 -12.74 9.01 10.83
C ASP A 226 -13.86 9.20 9.81
N GLY A 227 -13.88 8.38 8.72
CA GLY A 227 -14.98 8.35 7.75
C GLY A 227 -14.90 9.42 6.66
N ARG A 228 -13.70 9.90 6.32
CA ARG A 228 -13.48 10.81 5.19
C ARG A 228 -12.96 10.08 3.98
N LEU A 229 -13.45 10.47 2.82
CA LEU A 229 -13.10 9.91 1.51
C LEU A 229 -12.05 10.78 0.82
N TYR A 230 -10.98 10.15 0.33
CA TYR A 230 -9.87 10.81 -0.38
C TYR A 230 -9.59 10.14 -1.71
N THR A 231 -9.38 10.93 -2.74
CA THR A 231 -9.10 10.46 -4.11
C THR A 231 -7.60 10.40 -4.43
N CYS A 232 -6.77 11.04 -3.60
CA CYS A 232 -5.32 11.09 -3.78
C CYS A 232 -4.56 10.87 -2.47
N LEU A 233 -3.35 10.29 -2.56
CA LEU A 233 -2.42 10.14 -1.44
C LEU A 233 -1.87 11.51 -0.97
N PHE A 234 -1.87 12.50 -1.83
CA PHE A 234 -1.37 13.86 -1.58
C PHE A 234 -2.52 14.85 -1.30
N ALA A 235 -3.68 14.35 -0.93
CA ALA A 235 -4.84 15.19 -0.64
C ALA A 235 -4.60 16.09 0.57
N THR A 236 -5.19 17.28 0.55
CA THR A 236 -5.20 18.26 1.66
C THR A 236 -6.54 18.29 2.39
N SER A 237 -7.59 17.72 1.78
CA SER A 237 -8.94 17.63 2.35
C SER A 237 -9.63 16.35 1.85
N GLY A 238 -10.68 15.93 2.57
CA GLY A 238 -11.48 14.76 2.20
C GLY A 238 -12.98 15.04 2.36
N THR A 239 -13.80 14.30 1.58
CA THR A 239 -15.27 14.33 1.66
C THR A 239 -15.76 13.56 2.87
N ASP A 240 -16.57 14.16 3.72
CA ASP A 240 -17.12 13.52 4.91
C ASP A 240 -18.27 12.55 4.51
N LEU A 241 -18.12 11.29 4.89
CA LEU A 241 -19.15 10.25 4.79
C LEU A 241 -19.72 9.86 6.16
N ARG A 242 -18.98 10.10 7.24
CA ARG A 242 -19.39 9.71 8.59
C ARG A 242 -20.62 10.45 9.06
N ASP A 243 -20.63 11.79 8.97
CA ASP A 243 -21.72 12.58 9.49
C ASP A 243 -23.03 12.34 8.74
N PRO A 244 -23.07 12.28 7.39
CA PRO A 244 -24.27 11.84 6.66
C PRO A 244 -24.74 10.45 7.08
N LEU A 245 -23.84 9.47 7.14
CA LEU A 245 -24.16 8.10 7.55
C LEU A 245 -24.80 8.04 8.94
N ARG A 246 -24.24 8.76 9.92
CA ARG A 246 -24.75 8.79 11.30
C ARG A 246 -26.02 9.61 11.49
N ARG A 247 -26.31 10.52 10.56
CA ARG A 247 -27.58 11.27 10.50
C ARG A 247 -28.69 10.52 9.77
N GLY A 248 -28.44 9.28 9.36
CA GLY A 248 -29.45 8.42 8.75
C GLY A 248 -29.56 8.53 7.24
N ALA A 249 -28.56 9.06 6.53
CA ALA A 249 -28.52 9.02 5.08
C ALA A 249 -28.70 7.57 4.58
N ASP A 250 -29.50 7.39 3.56
CA ASP A 250 -29.72 6.10 2.93
C ASP A 250 -28.52 5.68 2.05
N ASP A 251 -28.58 4.48 1.50
CA ASP A 251 -27.47 3.96 0.68
C ASP A 251 -27.37 4.67 -0.67
N ALA A 252 -28.47 5.18 -1.21
CA ALA A 252 -28.46 5.92 -2.46
C ALA A 252 -27.77 7.28 -2.30
N ASP A 253 -28.04 7.99 -1.20
CA ASP A 253 -27.38 9.26 -0.87
C ASP A 253 -25.87 9.07 -0.68
N LEU A 254 -25.46 8.02 0.06
CA LEU A 254 -24.06 7.70 0.28
C LEU A 254 -23.35 7.29 -1.02
N ALA A 255 -23.99 6.49 -1.86
CA ALA A 255 -23.50 6.11 -3.17
C ALA A 255 -23.30 7.32 -4.10
N ALA A 256 -24.28 8.24 -4.12
CA ALA A 256 -24.17 9.49 -4.88
C ALA A 256 -22.96 10.32 -4.43
N ARG A 257 -22.77 10.51 -3.12
CA ARG A 257 -21.60 11.25 -2.56
C ARG A 257 -20.26 10.61 -2.95
N ILE A 258 -20.15 9.28 -2.90
CA ILE A 258 -18.94 8.55 -3.31
C ILE A 258 -18.70 8.75 -4.80
N ALA A 259 -19.74 8.55 -5.63
CA ALA A 259 -19.66 8.69 -7.07
C ALA A 259 -19.31 10.11 -7.50
N ASP A 260 -19.92 11.14 -6.90
CA ASP A 260 -19.67 12.53 -7.23
C ASP A 260 -18.25 12.96 -6.82
N THR A 261 -17.77 12.51 -5.64
CA THR A 261 -16.38 12.71 -5.21
C THR A 261 -15.41 12.11 -6.22
N TRP A 262 -15.71 10.91 -6.74
CA TRP A 262 -14.88 10.25 -7.75
C TRP A 262 -14.92 10.97 -9.10
N ARG A 263 -16.10 11.38 -9.59
CA ARG A 263 -16.27 12.10 -10.88
C ARG A 263 -15.61 13.46 -10.87
N ALA A 264 -15.67 14.18 -9.74
CA ALA A 264 -15.05 15.50 -9.59
C ALA A 264 -13.52 15.47 -9.47
N ARG A 265 -12.91 14.27 -9.44
CA ARG A 265 -11.49 14.06 -9.23
C ARG A 265 -10.65 14.67 -10.34
N GLN A 266 -9.69 15.52 -9.96
CA GLN A 266 -8.70 16.15 -10.85
C GLN A 266 -7.25 15.90 -10.35
N ASP A 267 -7.06 14.97 -9.42
CA ASP A 267 -5.76 14.72 -8.76
C ASP A 267 -4.68 14.28 -9.75
N ARG A 268 -3.65 15.10 -9.91
CA ARG A 268 -2.51 14.84 -10.79
C ARG A 268 -1.18 15.22 -10.13
N TYR A 269 -1.15 15.28 -8.80
CA TYR A 269 -0.02 15.82 -8.06
C TYR A 269 1.33 15.23 -8.48
N SER A 270 1.47 13.90 -8.50
CA SER A 270 2.75 13.27 -8.88
C SER A 270 3.17 13.57 -10.31
N ALA A 271 2.21 13.81 -11.24
CA ALA A 271 2.50 14.19 -12.62
C ALA A 271 2.89 15.66 -12.75
N LEU A 272 2.50 16.50 -11.80
CA LEU A 272 2.77 17.95 -11.78
C LEU A 272 3.90 18.32 -10.81
N ARG A 273 4.51 17.33 -10.15
CA ARG A 273 5.61 17.56 -9.20
C ARG A 273 6.80 18.18 -9.92
N HIS A 274 7.25 19.34 -9.46
CA HIS A 274 8.48 20.01 -9.84
C HIS A 274 9.39 20.17 -8.63
N ALA A 275 10.69 20.40 -8.86
CA ALA A 275 11.66 20.58 -7.76
C ALA A 275 11.25 21.70 -6.78
N GLU A 276 10.54 22.71 -7.27
CA GLU A 276 10.07 23.86 -6.50
C GLU A 276 8.74 23.63 -5.77
N THR A 277 7.99 22.57 -6.10
CA THR A 277 6.66 22.28 -5.52
C THR A 277 6.72 21.31 -4.33
N ALA A 278 7.90 21.02 -3.80
CA ALA A 278 8.08 20.19 -2.61
C ALA A 278 7.41 20.76 -1.33
N ALA A 279 7.11 22.07 -1.31
CA ALA A 279 6.26 22.68 -0.29
C ALA A 279 4.82 22.82 -0.85
N PRO A 280 3.77 22.43 -0.10
CA PRO A 280 2.41 22.67 -0.52
C PRO A 280 2.16 24.20 -0.57
N ALA A 281 1.80 24.70 -1.74
CA ALA A 281 1.50 26.11 -1.95
C ALA A 281 0.33 26.61 -1.08
N ASN A 282 -0.56 25.71 -0.65
CA ASN A 282 -1.70 26.02 0.23
C ASN A 282 -2.08 24.78 1.09
N GLY A 283 -1.72 24.81 2.38
CA GLY A 283 -2.20 23.87 3.39
C GLY A 283 -1.30 22.64 3.65
N LYS A 284 -1.39 22.08 4.86
CA LYS A 284 -0.72 20.83 5.24
C LYS A 284 -1.38 19.66 4.51
N ARG A 285 -0.57 18.80 3.89
CA ARG A 285 -1.05 17.51 3.35
C ARG A 285 -1.47 16.60 4.50
N ILE A 286 -2.44 15.76 4.23
CA ILE A 286 -2.84 14.73 5.18
C ILE A 286 -1.72 13.66 5.26
N GLU A 287 -1.38 13.26 6.47
CA GLU A 287 -0.33 12.26 6.68
C GLU A 287 -0.73 10.91 6.10
N MET A 288 0.23 10.20 5.50
CA MET A 288 -0.01 8.89 4.87
C MET A 288 -0.57 7.87 5.87
N SER A 289 -0.09 7.90 7.11
CA SER A 289 -0.56 7.03 8.19
C SER A 289 -2.04 7.22 8.53
N TYR A 290 -2.61 8.38 8.18
CA TYR A 290 -4.02 8.69 8.43
C TYR A 290 -4.95 8.20 7.31
N ILE A 291 -4.51 8.28 6.05
CA ILE A 291 -5.34 7.95 4.88
C ILE A 291 -4.93 6.63 4.19
N GLY A 292 -3.95 5.92 4.72
CA GLY A 292 -3.46 4.67 4.21
C GLY A 292 -2.62 4.81 2.92
N GLY A 293 -1.44 4.28 2.92
CA GLY A 293 -0.48 4.26 1.82
C GLY A 293 -0.16 2.88 1.31
#